data_8b1d5c675f327512a3f43b18d6c0ab93
#
_entry.id   8b1d5c675f327512a3f43b18d6c0ab93
#
_cell.length_a   1.000
_cell.length_b   1.000
_cell.length_c   1.000
_cell.angle_alpha   90.00
_cell.angle_beta   90.00
_cell.angle_gamma   90.00
#
_symmetry.space_group_name_H-M   'P 1'
#
loop_
_entity.id
_entity.type
_entity.pdbx_description
1 polymer ?
#
loop_
_entity_poly.entity_id
_entity_poly.type
_entity_poly.pdbx_seq_one_letter_code
_entity_poly.pdbx_strand_id
1 'polypeptide(L)'
;MSRDAPHPPLATPEALARAADLRAGFDYRTAFEYAPIGLVLSRHRLMIDCNRAALAMFRAEREQLIGQSFRVLYPTQGEYERTGERIIASLDTDGRYADERVMRRVDGELFWCHVWGHALDTADPHAAGIWSFEDLSSKRALKLDFTAREREIAALLIEGLTSKMVGKRLAISPRTVDVYRARLMRKVGASTTAELVHKLLAA
;
A
#
# COMPACT_ATOMS: atom_id res chain seq x y z
N MET A 1 -12.18 39.09 5.68
CA MET A 1 -10.86 39.66 6.02
C MET A 1 -9.95 38.50 6.37
N SER A 2 -9.23 38.00 5.35
CA SER A 2 -8.27 36.89 5.49
C SER A 2 -6.97 37.47 6.06
N ARG A 3 -6.54 37.03 7.23
CA ARG A 3 -5.23 37.41 7.79
C ARG A 3 -4.17 36.55 7.10
N ASP A 4 -3.42 37.14 6.17
CA ASP A 4 -2.16 36.59 5.70
C ASP A 4 -1.24 36.41 6.90
N ALA A 5 -0.98 35.16 7.28
CA ALA A 5 0.06 34.87 8.26
C ALA A 5 1.42 35.23 7.62
N PRO A 6 2.31 35.96 8.30
CA PRO A 6 3.61 36.32 7.76
C PRO A 6 4.40 35.05 7.44
N HIS A 7 4.90 34.96 6.19
CA HIS A 7 5.83 33.90 5.82
C HIS A 7 7.06 33.94 6.74
N PRO A 8 7.55 32.77 7.20
CA PRO A 8 8.78 32.74 8.00
C PRO A 8 9.94 33.36 7.19
N PRO A 9 10.85 34.07 7.85
CA PRO A 9 11.99 34.71 7.16
C PRO A 9 12.84 33.65 6.45
N LEU A 10 13.36 34.00 5.28
CA LEU A 10 14.30 33.15 4.56
C LEU A 10 15.56 32.92 5.41
N ALA A 11 16.12 31.71 5.29
CA ALA A 11 17.34 31.35 6.02
C ALA A 11 18.51 32.29 5.61
N THR A 12 19.28 32.75 6.59
CA THR A 12 20.47 33.57 6.34
C THR A 12 21.57 32.76 5.64
N PRO A 13 22.51 33.42 4.90
CA PRO A 13 23.66 32.73 4.32
C PRO A 13 24.47 31.92 5.32
N GLU A 14 24.65 32.42 6.55
CA GLU A 14 25.34 31.72 7.64
C GLU A 14 24.58 30.48 8.09
N ALA A 15 23.24 30.55 8.19
CA ALA A 15 22.42 29.37 8.52
C ALA A 15 22.47 28.31 7.42
N LEU A 16 22.53 28.73 6.15
CA LEU A 16 22.68 27.81 5.00
C LEU A 16 24.06 27.16 4.99
N ALA A 17 25.13 27.91 5.27
CA ALA A 17 26.50 27.38 5.37
C ALA A 17 26.60 26.34 6.52
N ARG A 18 26.09 26.67 7.70
CA ARG A 18 26.03 25.74 8.83
C ARG A 18 25.22 24.47 8.52
N ALA A 19 24.11 24.61 7.80
CA ALA A 19 23.30 23.46 7.37
C ALA A 19 24.08 22.59 6.38
N ALA A 20 24.92 23.16 5.52
CA ALA A 20 25.76 22.39 4.60
C ALA A 20 26.81 21.55 5.35
N ASP A 21 27.44 22.09 6.39
CA ASP A 21 28.37 21.34 7.25
C ASP A 21 27.68 20.19 8.01
N LEU A 22 26.44 20.43 8.48
CA LEU A 22 25.62 19.41 9.16
C LEU A 22 25.12 18.31 8.23
N ARG A 23 25.11 18.51 6.91
CA ARG A 23 24.79 17.48 5.91
C ARG A 23 25.92 16.45 5.74
N ALA A 24 27.13 16.71 6.24
CA ALA A 24 28.22 15.75 6.18
C ALA A 24 27.80 14.43 6.85
N GLY A 25 27.72 13.34 6.06
CA GLY A 25 27.24 12.03 6.52
C GLY A 25 25.80 11.68 6.14
N PHE A 26 25.00 12.65 5.62
CA PHE A 26 23.69 12.36 5.01
C PHE A 26 23.79 12.43 3.49
N ASP A 27 23.98 11.29 2.86
CA ASP A 27 23.83 11.16 1.42
C ASP A 27 22.41 10.67 1.05
N TYR A 28 22.07 10.74 -0.25
CA TYR A 28 20.76 10.31 -0.73
C TYR A 28 20.51 8.82 -0.50
N ARG A 29 21.56 8.00 -0.49
CA ARG A 29 21.46 6.56 -0.24
C ARG A 29 21.08 6.31 1.22
N THR A 30 21.72 6.98 2.15
CA THR A 30 21.37 6.93 3.57
C THR A 30 19.94 7.40 3.80
N ALA A 31 19.54 8.53 3.19
CA ALA A 31 18.18 9.03 3.29
C ALA A 31 17.13 8.03 2.74
N PHE A 32 17.45 7.38 1.62
CA PHE A 32 16.58 6.35 1.04
C PHE A 32 16.49 5.11 1.94
N GLU A 33 17.62 4.56 2.38
CA GLU A 33 17.67 3.32 3.17
C GLU A 33 16.99 3.46 4.54
N TYR A 34 17.08 4.62 5.18
CA TYR A 34 16.55 4.87 6.53
C TYR A 34 15.26 5.69 6.54
N ALA A 35 14.65 5.97 5.38
CA ALA A 35 13.33 6.59 5.35
C ALA A 35 12.32 5.75 6.15
N PRO A 36 11.45 6.39 6.98
CA PRO A 36 10.53 5.66 7.88
C PRO A 36 9.32 5.04 7.16
N ILE A 37 9.23 5.20 5.85
CA ILE A 37 8.21 4.60 4.98
C ILE A 37 8.85 3.62 4.02
N GLY A 38 8.11 2.61 3.56
CA GLY A 38 8.58 1.69 2.53
C GLY A 38 8.78 2.44 1.21
N LEU A 39 10.00 2.44 0.66
CA LEU A 39 10.31 3.02 -0.64
C LEU A 39 10.77 1.94 -1.61
N VAL A 40 10.25 2.01 -2.84
CA VAL A 40 10.65 1.12 -3.94
C VAL A 40 10.87 1.96 -5.19
N LEU A 41 11.98 1.71 -5.87
CA LEU A 41 12.27 2.25 -7.18
C LEU A 41 11.91 1.20 -8.24
N SER A 42 11.31 1.63 -9.35
CA SER A 42 10.90 0.71 -10.40
C SER A 42 11.28 1.16 -11.81
N ARG A 43 11.47 0.17 -12.68
CA ARG A 43 11.51 0.34 -14.14
C ARG A 43 10.65 -0.73 -14.80
N HIS A 44 9.81 -0.33 -15.73
CA HIS A 44 8.90 -1.22 -16.48
C HIS A 44 8.13 -2.18 -15.56
N ARG A 45 7.65 -1.64 -14.43
CA ARG A 45 6.95 -2.38 -13.35
C ARG A 45 7.79 -3.47 -12.68
N LEU A 46 9.11 -3.48 -12.86
CA LEU A 46 10.04 -4.31 -12.09
C LEU A 46 10.64 -3.48 -10.96
N MET A 47 10.74 -4.05 -9.79
CA MET A 47 11.39 -3.43 -8.62
C MET A 47 12.89 -3.47 -8.82
N ILE A 48 13.56 -2.30 -8.89
CA ILE A 48 15.01 -2.21 -9.12
C ILE A 48 15.79 -1.89 -7.85
N ASP A 49 15.13 -1.27 -6.87
CA ASP A 49 15.67 -1.07 -5.53
C ASP A 49 14.55 -0.88 -4.51
N CYS A 50 14.83 -1.16 -3.24
CA CYS A 50 13.90 -0.94 -2.14
C CYS A 50 14.67 -0.66 -0.85
N ASN A 51 14.08 0.12 0.06
CA ASN A 51 14.70 0.45 1.34
C ASN A 51 14.34 -0.58 2.44
N ARG A 52 14.97 -0.44 3.60
CA ARG A 52 14.76 -1.33 4.76
C ARG A 52 13.30 -1.35 5.24
N ALA A 53 12.63 -0.21 5.21
CA ALA A 53 11.23 -0.14 5.64
C ALA A 53 10.30 -0.94 4.71
N ALA A 54 10.55 -0.93 3.39
CA ALA A 54 9.82 -1.77 2.44
C ALA A 54 10.08 -3.26 2.69
N LEU A 55 11.34 -3.68 2.90
CA LEU A 55 11.68 -5.07 3.24
C LEU A 55 10.95 -5.53 4.50
N ALA A 56 11.02 -4.75 5.57
CA ALA A 56 10.37 -5.07 6.84
C ALA A 56 8.84 -5.17 6.68
N MET A 57 8.21 -4.21 5.96
CA MET A 57 6.77 -4.19 5.75
C MET A 57 6.28 -5.38 4.93
N PHE A 58 6.98 -5.74 3.85
CA PHE A 58 6.63 -6.88 3.00
C PHE A 58 7.15 -8.21 3.56
N ARG A 59 7.90 -8.20 4.68
CA ARG A 59 8.55 -9.37 5.30
C ARG A 59 9.38 -10.14 4.27
N ALA A 60 10.21 -9.40 3.57
CA ALA A 60 10.97 -9.90 2.43
C ALA A 60 12.46 -9.68 2.63
N GLU A 61 13.25 -10.57 2.07
CA GLU A 61 14.65 -10.32 1.80
C GLU A 61 14.78 -9.56 0.46
N ARG A 62 15.87 -8.82 0.28
CA ARG A 62 16.09 -7.98 -0.90
C ARG A 62 16.03 -8.79 -2.20
N GLU A 63 16.59 -9.98 -2.20
CA GLU A 63 16.64 -10.91 -3.33
C GLU A 63 15.26 -11.43 -3.76
N GLN A 64 14.28 -11.38 -2.87
CA GLN A 64 12.89 -11.78 -3.17
C GLN A 64 12.10 -10.67 -3.86
N LEU A 65 12.56 -9.42 -3.81
CA LEU A 65 11.89 -8.28 -4.41
C LEU A 65 12.61 -7.73 -5.63
N ILE A 66 13.93 -7.58 -5.57
CA ILE A 66 14.70 -6.94 -6.65
C ILE A 66 14.70 -7.80 -7.91
N GLY A 67 14.42 -7.17 -9.05
CA GLY A 67 14.22 -7.83 -10.32
C GLY A 67 12.84 -8.44 -10.52
N GLN A 68 12.02 -8.51 -9.46
CA GLN A 68 10.66 -9.04 -9.55
C GLN A 68 9.66 -7.96 -9.99
N SER A 69 8.60 -8.42 -10.67
CA SER A 69 7.44 -7.56 -10.93
C SER A 69 6.68 -7.27 -9.64
N PHE A 70 6.11 -6.07 -9.51
CA PHE A 70 5.19 -5.75 -8.42
C PHE A 70 4.05 -6.75 -8.25
N ARG A 71 3.76 -7.56 -9.28
CA ARG A 71 2.74 -8.62 -9.24
C ARG A 71 2.85 -9.52 -8.00
N VAL A 72 4.08 -9.80 -7.54
CA VAL A 72 4.32 -10.67 -6.36
C VAL A 72 3.75 -10.08 -5.06
N LEU A 73 3.53 -8.77 -5.02
CA LEU A 73 2.99 -8.03 -3.89
C LEU A 73 1.48 -7.78 -3.99
N TYR A 74 0.81 -8.31 -5.02
CA TYR A 74 -0.64 -8.19 -5.19
C TYR A 74 -1.35 -9.48 -4.81
N PRO A 75 -2.60 -9.39 -4.30
CA PRO A 75 -3.40 -10.56 -3.97
C PRO A 75 -3.61 -11.48 -5.17
N THR A 76 -3.93 -10.91 -6.33
CA THR A 76 -4.23 -11.64 -7.57
C THR A 76 -3.62 -10.96 -8.80
N GLN A 77 -3.49 -11.71 -9.89
CA GLN A 77 -3.08 -11.18 -11.20
C GLN A 77 -4.02 -10.06 -11.68
N GLY A 78 -5.33 -10.27 -11.56
CA GLY A 78 -6.32 -9.30 -12.00
C GLY A 78 -6.26 -7.97 -11.22
N GLU A 79 -5.94 -8.00 -9.92
CA GLU A 79 -5.71 -6.79 -9.13
C GLU A 79 -4.49 -6.01 -9.64
N TYR A 80 -3.41 -6.72 -9.95
CA TYR A 80 -2.20 -6.12 -10.51
C TYR A 80 -2.46 -5.43 -11.85
N GLU A 81 -3.22 -6.08 -12.76
CA GLU A 81 -3.54 -5.56 -14.08
C GLU A 81 -4.45 -4.33 -13.98
N ARG A 82 -5.60 -4.45 -13.29
CA ARG A 82 -6.54 -3.32 -13.09
C ARG A 82 -5.89 -2.12 -12.42
N THR A 83 -5.00 -2.36 -11.46
CA THR A 83 -4.28 -1.28 -10.81
C THR A 83 -3.29 -0.60 -11.77
N GLY A 84 -2.63 -1.37 -12.65
CA GLY A 84 -1.76 -0.80 -13.68
C GLY A 84 -2.51 0.14 -14.62
N GLU A 85 -3.69 -0.27 -15.09
CA GLU A 85 -4.57 0.55 -15.93
C GLU A 85 -5.07 1.80 -15.19
N ARG A 86 -5.46 1.64 -13.92
CA ARG A 86 -5.92 2.76 -13.10
C ARG A 86 -4.84 3.78 -12.82
N ILE A 87 -3.59 3.36 -12.59
CA ILE A 87 -2.45 4.26 -12.43
C ILE A 87 -2.32 5.16 -13.66
N ILE A 88 -2.29 4.58 -14.87
CA ILE A 88 -2.19 5.33 -16.13
C ILE A 88 -3.35 6.33 -16.27
N ALA A 89 -4.58 5.90 -15.94
CA ALA A 89 -5.78 6.72 -16.11
C ALA A 89 -5.94 7.83 -15.05
N SER A 90 -5.23 7.74 -13.92
CA SER A 90 -5.44 8.59 -12.75
C SER A 90 -4.22 9.40 -12.32
N LEU A 91 -3.15 9.41 -13.12
CA LEU A 91 -2.01 10.29 -12.87
C LEU A 91 -2.44 11.75 -12.97
N ASP A 92 -1.99 12.55 -12.02
CA ASP A 92 -2.11 14.00 -12.13
C ASP A 92 -1.10 14.58 -13.15
N THR A 93 -1.17 15.90 -13.41
CA THR A 93 -0.28 16.59 -14.33
C THR A 93 1.20 16.49 -13.96
N ASP A 94 1.48 16.21 -12.69
CA ASP A 94 2.84 16.07 -12.14
C ASP A 94 3.31 14.61 -12.10
N GLY A 95 2.53 13.67 -12.64
CA GLY A 95 2.86 12.25 -12.65
C GLY A 95 2.65 11.55 -11.30
N ARG A 96 1.81 12.11 -10.42
CA ARG A 96 1.54 11.56 -9.10
C ARG A 96 0.30 10.69 -9.10
N TYR A 97 0.33 9.67 -8.27
CA TYR A 97 -0.76 8.75 -8.04
C TYR A 97 -0.84 8.36 -6.56
N ALA A 98 -2.04 8.22 -6.03
CA ALA A 98 -2.24 7.68 -4.69
C ALA A 98 -3.52 6.85 -4.62
N ASP A 99 -3.46 5.73 -3.90
CA ASP A 99 -4.64 4.98 -3.50
C ASP A 99 -4.39 4.15 -2.24
N GLU A 100 -5.47 3.58 -1.72
CA GLU A 100 -5.40 2.58 -0.66
C GLU A 100 -5.91 1.24 -1.21
N ARG A 101 -5.13 0.18 -1.00
CA ARG A 101 -5.42 -1.15 -1.52
C ARG A 101 -4.94 -2.26 -0.60
N VAL A 102 -5.50 -3.44 -0.81
CA VAL A 102 -4.96 -4.65 -0.18
C VAL A 102 -3.73 -5.09 -0.96
N MET A 103 -2.63 -5.28 -0.24
CA MET A 103 -1.40 -5.84 -0.77
C MET A 103 -1.07 -7.17 -0.08
N ARG A 104 -0.13 -7.91 -0.63
CA ARG A 104 0.30 -9.21 -0.13
C ARG A 104 1.77 -9.15 0.29
N ARG A 105 2.06 -9.59 1.51
CA ARG A 105 3.44 -9.83 1.96
C ARG A 105 4.01 -11.08 1.29
N VAL A 106 5.31 -11.25 1.34
CA VAL A 106 5.98 -12.42 0.75
C VAL A 106 5.54 -13.73 1.41
N ASP A 107 5.21 -13.71 2.71
CA ASP A 107 4.65 -14.86 3.45
C ASP A 107 3.18 -15.17 3.12
N GLY A 108 2.55 -14.38 2.26
CA GLY A 108 1.16 -14.55 1.81
C GLY A 108 0.11 -13.79 2.64
N GLU A 109 0.49 -13.14 3.75
CA GLU A 109 -0.45 -12.33 4.55
C GLU A 109 -0.93 -11.13 3.73
N LEU A 110 -2.25 -10.89 3.74
CA LEU A 110 -2.86 -9.72 3.13
C LEU A 110 -2.95 -8.59 4.15
N PHE A 111 -2.64 -7.37 3.71
CA PHE A 111 -2.70 -6.18 4.54
C PHE A 111 -3.14 -4.95 3.75
N TRP A 112 -3.69 -3.98 4.45
CA TRP A 112 -4.03 -2.69 3.86
C TRP A 112 -2.80 -1.82 3.74
N CYS A 113 -2.63 -1.25 2.56
CA CYS A 113 -1.50 -0.41 2.24
C CYS A 113 -1.97 0.89 1.58
N HIS A 114 -1.50 2.01 2.06
CA HIS A 114 -1.54 3.27 1.31
C HIS A 114 -0.32 3.31 0.40
N VAL A 115 -0.56 3.57 -0.88
CA VAL A 115 0.47 3.62 -1.90
C VAL A 115 0.46 4.99 -2.55
N TRP A 116 1.62 5.66 -2.54
CA TRP A 116 1.89 6.81 -3.39
C TRP A 116 2.88 6.42 -4.48
N GLY A 117 2.64 6.90 -5.69
CA GLY A 117 3.54 6.75 -6.82
C GLY A 117 3.88 8.10 -7.43
N HIS A 118 5.09 8.21 -7.93
CA HIS A 118 5.52 9.29 -8.79
C HIS A 118 6.17 8.70 -10.03
N ALA A 119 5.50 8.82 -11.18
CA ALA A 119 6.05 8.46 -12.47
C ALA A 119 7.09 9.51 -12.88
N LEU A 120 8.29 9.08 -13.22
CA LEU A 120 9.36 9.99 -13.64
C LEU A 120 9.20 10.44 -15.10
N ASP A 121 8.37 9.75 -15.87
CA ASP A 121 7.94 10.09 -17.22
C ASP A 121 6.41 10.01 -17.29
N THR A 122 5.75 11.12 -17.51
CA THR A 122 4.30 11.18 -17.64
C THR A 122 3.78 10.64 -18.96
N ALA A 123 4.62 10.59 -20.00
CA ALA A 123 4.27 10.01 -21.30
C ALA A 123 4.32 8.48 -21.28
N ASP A 124 5.23 7.89 -20.48
CA ASP A 124 5.28 6.46 -20.18
C ASP A 124 5.37 6.25 -18.65
N PRO A 125 4.24 6.24 -17.95
CA PRO A 125 4.19 6.16 -16.49
C PRO A 125 4.82 4.90 -15.91
N HIS A 126 4.98 3.86 -16.71
CA HIS A 126 5.60 2.62 -16.28
C HIS A 126 7.10 2.54 -16.58
N ALA A 127 7.67 3.46 -17.36
CA ALA A 127 9.09 3.45 -17.70
C ALA A 127 9.97 3.54 -16.45
N ALA A 128 9.68 4.47 -15.55
CA ALA A 128 10.37 4.59 -14.27
C ALA A 128 9.49 5.28 -13.23
N GLY A 129 9.58 4.85 -11.98
CA GLY A 129 8.79 5.44 -10.91
C GLY A 129 9.38 5.21 -9.52
N ILE A 130 8.98 6.10 -8.61
CA ILE A 130 9.26 6.03 -7.18
C ILE A 130 7.94 5.75 -6.48
N TRP A 131 7.92 4.74 -5.61
CA TRP A 131 6.74 4.30 -4.89
C TRP A 131 6.99 4.32 -3.41
N SER A 132 6.05 4.88 -2.65
CA SER A 132 6.05 4.74 -1.19
C SER A 132 4.85 3.92 -0.73
N PHE A 133 5.08 3.16 0.33
CA PHE A 133 4.13 2.23 0.91
C PHE A 133 4.02 2.47 2.40
N GLU A 134 2.80 2.56 2.90
CA GLU A 134 2.50 2.67 4.32
C GLU A 134 1.52 1.57 4.74
N ASP A 135 1.91 0.77 5.73
CA ASP A 135 1.03 -0.26 6.30
C ASP A 135 -0.07 0.39 7.15
N LEU A 136 -1.31 0.22 6.72
CA LEU A 136 -2.49 0.74 7.42
C LEU A 136 -3.12 -0.26 8.38
N SER A 137 -2.58 -1.46 8.52
CA SER A 137 -3.20 -2.54 9.32
C SER A 137 -3.45 -2.12 10.77
N SER A 138 -2.52 -1.38 11.38
CA SER A 138 -2.69 -0.88 12.74
C SER A 138 -3.73 0.24 12.83
N LYS A 139 -3.74 1.15 11.87
CA LYS A 139 -4.70 2.28 11.83
C LYS A 139 -6.12 1.80 11.54
N ARG A 140 -6.28 0.76 10.71
CA ARG A 140 -7.57 0.18 10.36
C ARG A 140 -8.10 -0.80 11.38
N ALA A 141 -7.24 -1.54 12.06
CA ALA A 141 -7.64 -2.34 13.22
C ALA A 141 -8.31 -1.49 14.31
N LEU A 142 -7.95 -0.21 14.41
CA LEU A 142 -8.59 0.77 15.29
C LEU A 142 -9.92 1.32 14.77
N LYS A 143 -10.15 1.29 13.43
CA LYS A 143 -11.41 1.76 12.81
C LYS A 143 -12.45 0.65 12.63
N LEU A 144 -12.00 -0.58 12.37
CA LEU A 144 -12.87 -1.74 12.21
C LEU A 144 -12.43 -2.79 13.23
N ASP A 145 -13.20 -2.95 14.29
CA ASP A 145 -12.95 -3.91 15.37
C ASP A 145 -13.18 -5.37 14.87
N PHE A 146 -12.32 -5.80 13.93
CA PHE A 146 -12.33 -7.16 13.41
C PHE A 146 -11.44 -8.05 14.26
N THR A 147 -11.99 -9.18 14.71
CA THR A 147 -11.21 -10.26 15.29
C THR A 147 -10.24 -10.84 14.26
N ALA A 148 -9.20 -11.56 14.72
CA ALA A 148 -8.25 -12.23 13.81
C ALA A 148 -8.97 -13.11 12.80
N ARG A 149 -10.00 -13.86 13.23
CA ARG A 149 -10.78 -14.74 12.37
C ARG A 149 -11.65 -14.00 11.36
N GLU A 150 -12.21 -12.87 11.74
CA GLU A 150 -12.95 -12.00 10.81
C GLU A 150 -12.04 -11.42 9.72
N ARG A 151 -10.79 -11.06 10.06
CA ARG A 151 -9.79 -10.58 9.08
C ARG A 151 -9.40 -11.65 8.08
N GLU A 152 -9.14 -12.88 8.54
CA GLU A 152 -8.83 -14.01 7.64
C GLU A 152 -9.97 -14.26 6.64
N ILE A 153 -11.20 -14.28 7.12
CA ILE A 153 -12.37 -14.51 6.26
C ILE A 153 -12.58 -13.34 5.32
N ALA A 154 -12.46 -12.09 5.79
CA ALA A 154 -12.57 -10.90 4.96
C ALA A 154 -11.55 -10.92 3.81
N ALA A 155 -10.30 -11.27 4.08
CA ALA A 155 -9.25 -11.40 3.08
C ALA A 155 -9.65 -12.40 1.97
N LEU A 156 -10.13 -13.57 2.35
CA LEU A 156 -10.54 -14.59 1.38
C LEU A 156 -11.79 -14.22 0.58
N LEU A 157 -12.71 -13.45 1.18
CA LEU A 157 -13.86 -12.89 0.46
C LEU A 157 -13.44 -11.81 -0.54
N ILE A 158 -12.45 -10.99 -0.21
CA ILE A 158 -11.81 -10.02 -1.13
C ILE A 158 -11.17 -10.73 -2.32
N GLU A 159 -10.54 -11.89 -2.10
CA GLU A 159 -10.00 -12.75 -3.18
C GLU A 159 -11.11 -13.34 -4.08
N GLY A 160 -12.39 -13.13 -3.75
CA GLY A 160 -13.53 -13.65 -4.53
C GLY A 160 -13.88 -15.11 -4.21
N LEU A 161 -13.36 -15.69 -3.11
CA LEU A 161 -13.69 -17.05 -2.73
C LEU A 161 -15.13 -17.16 -2.22
N THR A 162 -15.82 -18.24 -2.65
CA THR A 162 -17.13 -18.59 -2.13
C THR A 162 -17.05 -19.11 -0.70
N SER A 163 -18.15 -19.06 0.07
CA SER A 163 -18.19 -19.59 1.44
C SER A 163 -17.75 -21.07 1.52
N LYS A 164 -17.99 -21.86 0.48
CA LYS A 164 -17.54 -23.27 0.38
C LYS A 164 -16.02 -23.35 0.26
N MET A 165 -15.41 -22.49 -0.56
CA MET A 165 -13.95 -22.44 -0.76
C MET A 165 -13.24 -21.92 0.47
N VAL A 166 -13.76 -20.84 1.08
CA VAL A 166 -13.24 -20.27 2.34
C VAL A 166 -13.32 -21.34 3.45
N GLY A 167 -14.46 -22.04 3.57
CA GLY A 167 -14.64 -23.09 4.55
C GLY A 167 -13.61 -24.21 4.40
N LYS A 168 -13.36 -24.67 3.16
CA LYS A 168 -12.31 -25.66 2.86
C LYS A 168 -10.92 -25.15 3.26
N ARG A 169 -10.58 -23.89 2.92
CA ARG A 169 -9.25 -23.31 3.19
C ARG A 169 -8.99 -23.12 4.68
N LEU A 170 -10.01 -22.78 5.46
CA LEU A 170 -9.91 -22.49 6.89
C LEU A 170 -10.32 -23.65 7.79
N ALA A 171 -10.63 -24.84 7.22
CA ALA A 171 -11.10 -26.04 7.93
C ALA A 171 -12.35 -25.77 8.80
N ILE A 172 -13.32 -24.99 8.31
CA ILE A 172 -14.60 -24.71 8.96
C ILE A 172 -15.77 -24.96 8.01
N SER A 173 -16.99 -25.09 8.56
CA SER A 173 -18.16 -25.28 7.71
C SER A 173 -18.50 -24.05 6.88
N PRO A 174 -19.05 -24.19 5.66
CA PRO A 174 -19.55 -23.06 4.88
C PRO A 174 -20.58 -22.21 5.65
N ARG A 175 -21.41 -22.85 6.47
CA ARG A 175 -22.37 -22.17 7.36
C ARG A 175 -21.67 -21.27 8.39
N THR A 176 -20.54 -21.71 8.92
CA THR A 176 -19.71 -20.89 9.82
C THR A 176 -19.16 -19.67 9.09
N VAL A 177 -18.70 -19.84 7.84
CA VAL A 177 -18.26 -18.71 7.00
C VAL A 177 -19.39 -17.72 6.76
N ASP A 178 -20.61 -18.19 6.48
CA ASP A 178 -21.79 -17.32 6.28
C ASP A 178 -22.14 -16.51 7.54
N VAL A 179 -21.96 -17.09 8.73
CA VAL A 179 -22.12 -16.35 10.00
C VAL A 179 -21.09 -15.24 10.14
N TYR A 180 -19.83 -15.51 9.82
CA TYR A 180 -18.78 -14.48 9.82
C TYR A 180 -19.03 -13.40 8.76
N ARG A 181 -19.45 -13.80 7.56
CA ARG A 181 -19.84 -12.85 6.50
C ARG A 181 -20.95 -11.90 6.95
N ALA A 182 -21.97 -12.43 7.60
CA ALA A 182 -23.08 -11.61 8.14
C ALA A 182 -22.59 -10.65 9.25
N ARG A 183 -21.63 -11.07 10.08
CA ARG A 183 -21.01 -10.20 11.09
C ARG A 183 -20.18 -9.09 10.45
N LEU A 184 -19.37 -9.42 9.44
CA LEU A 184 -18.60 -8.46 8.66
C LEU A 184 -19.52 -7.43 8.00
N MET A 185 -20.61 -7.89 7.34
CA MET A 185 -21.59 -7.01 6.72
C MET A 185 -22.17 -6.01 7.73
N ARG A 186 -22.56 -6.46 8.94
CA ARG A 186 -23.03 -5.55 10.01
C ARG A 186 -21.97 -4.55 10.43
N LYS A 187 -20.72 -4.99 10.61
CA LYS A 187 -19.63 -4.12 11.09
C LYS A 187 -19.28 -3.01 10.08
N VAL A 188 -19.35 -3.30 8.77
CA VAL A 188 -19.08 -2.31 7.73
C VAL A 188 -20.34 -1.64 7.17
N GLY A 189 -21.53 -2.02 7.64
CA GLY A 189 -22.81 -1.48 7.17
C GLY A 189 -23.13 -1.88 5.71
N ALA A 190 -22.73 -3.08 5.27
CA ALA A 190 -23.02 -3.59 3.94
C ALA A 190 -24.31 -4.41 3.90
N SER A 191 -25.08 -4.28 2.82
CA SER A 191 -26.35 -5.00 2.57
C SER A 191 -26.18 -6.22 1.67
N THR A 192 -25.12 -6.25 0.85
CA THR A 192 -24.81 -7.35 -0.07
C THR A 192 -23.36 -7.79 0.05
N THR A 193 -23.03 -8.99 -0.44
CA THR A 193 -21.62 -9.47 -0.47
C THR A 193 -20.76 -8.60 -1.38
N ALA A 194 -21.28 -8.12 -2.49
CA ALA A 194 -20.57 -7.21 -3.39
C ALA A 194 -20.26 -5.87 -2.68
N GLU A 195 -21.23 -5.31 -1.97
CA GLU A 195 -21.05 -4.10 -1.16
C GLU A 195 -20.06 -4.35 0.00
N LEU A 196 -20.13 -5.54 0.65
CA LEU A 196 -19.16 -5.93 1.67
C LEU A 196 -17.74 -5.90 1.10
N VAL A 197 -17.49 -6.59 -0.03
CA VAL A 197 -16.18 -6.62 -0.67
C VAL A 197 -15.74 -5.20 -1.06
N HIS A 198 -16.63 -4.41 -1.67
CA HIS A 198 -16.32 -3.01 -2.01
C HIS A 198 -15.95 -2.18 -0.77
N LYS A 199 -16.73 -2.27 0.31
CA LYS A 199 -16.43 -1.56 1.57
C LYS A 199 -15.19 -2.06 2.27
N LEU A 200 -14.92 -3.37 2.22
CA LEU A 200 -13.66 -3.94 2.72
C LEU A 200 -12.45 -3.49 1.91
N LEU A 201 -12.62 -3.25 0.60
CA LEU A 201 -11.59 -2.68 -0.27
C LEU A 201 -11.44 -1.17 -0.10
N ALA A 202 -12.50 -0.46 0.27
CA ALA A 202 -12.52 0.99 0.47
C ALA A 202 -12.28 1.41 1.93
N ALA A 203 -12.44 0.49 2.89
CA ALA A 203 -12.24 0.74 4.31
C ALA A 203 -10.80 0.59 4.72
#